data_45b6ba22759c7c902abdb7eb875945b1
#
_entry.id   45b6ba22759c7c902abdb7eb875945b1
#
_cell.length_a   1.000
_cell.length_b   1.000
_cell.length_c   1.000
_cell.angle_alpha   90.00
_cell.angle_beta   90.00
_cell.angle_gamma   90.00
#
_symmetry.space_group_name_H-M   'P 1'
#
loop_
_entity.id
_entity.type
_entity.pdbx_description
1 polymer ?
#
loop_
_entity_poly.entity_id
_entity_poly.type
_entity_poly.pdbx_seq_one_letter_code
_entity_poly.pdbx_strand_id
1 'polypeptide(L)'
;MLSHTNSAARRSATGQVVTYVLLALFAAFFAVPIVWLVFEATGVHLGMIGGNLGLWLSNSAIYSAAGAAIAIATCLPAGYAIATHEFPGRRPLLILTMLVMLIPTSALVLPLFLEANEVHQLTSPLAVIVPYGLFPFGVYLSYLYFHTERFNVLFQTARSDGCDEWQVFRNIAVPLSKPVAALIVFLNIVASWTNFFLPWVMYWSNDTTNRYPLPLGIALQLFNGETSGEYLGVVQLHTSSPPSAIAFLLLATIAPVVVVFVLARRWIGSGHFQGVFR
;
A
#
# COMPACT_ATOMS: atom_id res chain seq x y z
N MET A 1 25.60 -38.79 35.74
CA MET A 1 24.33 -38.29 35.19
C MET A 1 24.32 -36.79 34.97
N LEU A 2 25.39 -36.04 35.20
CA LEU A 2 25.48 -34.57 35.09
C LEU A 2 26.14 -34.05 33.79
N SER A 3 26.61 -34.90 32.87
CA SER A 3 27.28 -34.47 31.65
C SER A 3 26.36 -34.23 30.44
N HIS A 4 25.13 -34.78 30.44
CA HIS A 4 24.20 -34.65 29.33
C HIS A 4 23.39 -33.34 29.35
N THR A 5 23.20 -32.72 30.52
CA THR A 5 22.44 -31.47 30.66
C THR A 5 23.21 -30.24 30.11
N ASN A 6 24.55 -30.25 30.23
CA ASN A 6 25.39 -29.15 29.75
C ASN A 6 25.52 -29.09 28.21
N SER A 7 25.38 -30.21 27.51
CA SER A 7 25.48 -30.25 26.05
C SER A 7 24.21 -29.72 25.35
N ALA A 8 23.06 -29.99 25.92
CA ALA A 8 21.79 -29.49 25.40
C ALA A 8 21.65 -27.96 25.60
N ALA A 9 22.04 -27.47 26.79
CA ALA A 9 22.05 -26.02 27.09
C ALA A 9 23.07 -25.27 26.22
N ARG A 10 24.26 -25.82 25.97
CA ARG A 10 25.24 -25.24 25.03
C ARG A 10 24.73 -25.24 23.58
N ARG A 11 24.06 -26.29 23.12
CA ARG A 11 23.45 -26.33 21.77
C ARG A 11 22.35 -25.28 21.62
N SER A 12 21.54 -25.03 22.64
CA SER A 12 20.53 -23.99 22.63
C SER A 12 21.17 -22.59 22.63
N ALA A 13 22.21 -22.33 23.40
CA ALA A 13 22.93 -21.06 23.42
C ALA A 13 23.64 -20.76 22.08
N THR A 14 24.31 -21.76 21.50
CA THR A 14 24.94 -21.61 20.17
C THR A 14 23.89 -21.36 19.10
N GLY A 15 22.74 -22.04 19.14
CA GLY A 15 21.62 -21.79 18.21
C GLY A 15 21.06 -20.39 18.34
N GLN A 16 20.92 -19.89 19.57
CA GLN A 16 20.47 -18.51 19.79
C GLN A 16 21.48 -17.48 19.27
N VAL A 17 22.77 -17.67 19.52
CA VAL A 17 23.82 -16.78 18.99
C VAL A 17 23.79 -16.75 17.47
N VAL A 18 23.72 -17.90 16.81
CA VAL A 18 23.61 -17.98 15.34
C VAL A 18 22.37 -17.24 14.85
N THR A 19 21.22 -17.42 15.52
CA THR A 19 19.98 -16.73 15.16
C THR A 19 20.13 -15.20 15.29
N TYR A 20 20.71 -14.71 16.40
CA TYR A 20 20.93 -13.27 16.56
C TYR A 20 21.93 -12.70 15.55
N VAL A 21 22.98 -13.43 15.23
CA VAL A 21 23.96 -13.01 14.20
C VAL A 21 23.28 -12.93 12.84
N LEU A 22 22.48 -13.93 12.45
CA LEU A 22 21.73 -13.91 11.19
C LEU A 22 20.72 -12.75 11.15
N LEU A 23 19.98 -12.51 12.23
CA LEU A 23 19.06 -11.39 12.33
C LEU A 23 19.78 -10.04 12.26
N ALA A 24 20.94 -9.92 12.90
CA ALA A 24 21.74 -8.69 12.85
C ALA A 24 22.29 -8.44 11.43
N LEU A 25 22.80 -9.47 10.75
CA LEU A 25 23.25 -9.37 9.37
C LEU A 25 22.10 -8.99 8.43
N PHE A 26 20.94 -9.62 8.60
CA PHE A 26 19.74 -9.30 7.84
C PHE A 26 19.28 -7.86 8.08
N ALA A 27 19.22 -7.42 9.34
CA ALA A 27 18.89 -6.05 9.69
C ALA A 27 19.88 -5.04 9.13
N ALA A 28 21.19 -5.34 9.20
CA ALA A 28 22.23 -4.50 8.64
C ALA A 28 22.12 -4.38 7.10
N PHE A 29 21.83 -5.48 6.42
CA PHE A 29 21.65 -5.50 4.97
C PHE A 29 20.57 -4.49 4.50
N PHE A 30 19.46 -4.38 5.25
CA PHE A 30 18.40 -3.42 4.94
C PHE A 30 18.66 -2.02 5.52
N ALA A 31 19.37 -1.91 6.65
CA ALA A 31 19.65 -0.63 7.28
C ALA A 31 20.75 0.17 6.57
N VAL A 32 21.77 -0.50 6.06
CA VAL A 32 22.94 0.15 5.41
C VAL A 32 22.52 1.07 4.26
N PRO A 33 21.68 0.67 3.30
CA PRO A 33 21.25 1.57 2.22
C PRO A 33 20.51 2.80 2.74
N ILE A 34 19.67 2.63 3.77
CA ILE A 34 18.90 3.74 4.35
C ILE A 34 19.82 4.72 5.08
N VAL A 35 20.77 4.21 5.87
CA VAL A 35 21.77 5.02 6.57
C VAL A 35 22.64 5.79 5.56
N TRP A 36 23.03 5.13 4.47
CA TRP A 36 23.77 5.79 3.40
C TRP A 36 22.96 6.91 2.74
N LEU A 37 21.67 6.69 2.44
CA LEU A 37 20.80 7.73 1.91
C LEU A 37 20.64 8.91 2.86
N VAL A 38 20.51 8.66 4.16
CA VAL A 38 20.44 9.72 5.18
C VAL A 38 21.72 10.52 5.21
N PHE A 39 22.87 9.85 5.17
CA PHE A 39 24.17 10.52 5.16
C PHE A 39 24.36 11.38 3.90
N GLU A 40 24.06 10.83 2.72
CA GLU A 40 24.17 11.52 1.45
C GLU A 40 23.25 12.75 1.38
N ALA A 41 22.02 12.63 1.91
CA ALA A 41 21.03 13.70 1.92
C ALA A 41 21.46 14.91 2.79
N THR A 42 22.41 14.78 3.72
CA THR A 42 22.89 15.91 4.53
C THR A 42 23.61 16.98 3.71
N GLY A 43 24.13 16.63 2.54
CA GLY A 43 24.79 17.56 1.60
C GLY A 43 23.85 18.33 0.67
N VAL A 44 22.53 18.17 0.81
CA VAL A 44 21.57 18.80 -0.09
C VAL A 44 21.39 20.29 0.20
N HIS A 45 21.45 21.11 -0.84
CA HIS A 45 20.95 22.48 -0.82
C HIS A 45 19.57 22.52 -1.46
N LEU A 46 18.58 23.12 -0.77
CA LEU A 46 17.17 23.14 -1.22
C LEU A 46 17.00 23.75 -2.64
N GLY A 47 17.92 24.64 -3.07
CA GLY A 47 17.92 25.16 -4.43
C GLY A 47 18.22 24.14 -5.53
N MET A 48 18.73 22.95 -5.16
CA MET A 48 18.97 21.85 -6.11
C MET A 48 17.71 20.98 -6.35
N ILE A 49 16.69 21.18 -5.53
CA ILE A 49 15.43 20.48 -5.64
C ILE A 49 14.48 21.39 -6.40
N GLY A 50 13.95 20.91 -7.55
CA GLY A 50 13.01 21.68 -8.35
C GLY A 50 11.82 22.18 -7.53
N GLY A 51 11.31 23.38 -7.84
CA GLY A 51 10.29 24.09 -7.06
C GLY A 51 8.93 23.39 -6.88
N ASN A 52 8.75 22.22 -7.50
CA ASN A 52 7.48 21.48 -7.51
C ASN A 52 7.34 20.38 -6.46
N LEU A 53 8.36 20.16 -5.60
CA LEU A 53 8.34 19.07 -4.62
C LEU A 53 7.12 19.10 -3.70
N GLY A 54 6.74 20.28 -3.20
CA GLY A 54 5.56 20.44 -2.34
C GLY A 54 4.26 20.08 -3.05
N LEU A 55 4.18 20.39 -4.33
CA LEU A 55 3.02 20.09 -5.17
C LEU A 55 2.94 18.58 -5.46
N TRP A 56 4.05 17.93 -5.80
CA TRP A 56 4.10 16.47 -6.00
C TRP A 56 3.77 15.70 -4.73
N LEU A 57 4.25 16.18 -3.59
CA LEU A 57 3.96 15.60 -2.28
C LEU A 57 2.46 15.72 -1.96
N SER A 58 1.86 16.89 -2.18
CA SER A 58 0.43 17.11 -1.96
C SER A 58 -0.43 16.26 -2.89
N ASN A 59 -0.07 16.14 -4.17
CA ASN A 59 -0.75 15.27 -5.12
C ASN A 59 -0.71 13.80 -4.68
N SER A 60 0.46 13.30 -4.28
CA SER A 60 0.58 11.93 -3.75
C SER A 60 -0.29 11.72 -2.53
N ALA A 61 -0.31 12.68 -1.60
CA ALA A 61 -1.13 12.60 -0.39
C ALA A 61 -2.63 12.58 -0.75
N ILE A 62 -3.08 13.46 -1.65
CA ILE A 62 -4.48 13.53 -2.09
C ILE A 62 -4.88 12.24 -2.81
N TYR A 63 -4.08 11.78 -3.77
CA TYR A 63 -4.40 10.59 -4.57
C TYR A 63 -4.44 9.33 -3.71
N SER A 64 -3.48 9.16 -2.82
CA SER A 64 -3.44 8.01 -1.92
C SER A 64 -4.55 8.05 -0.87
N ALA A 65 -4.84 9.22 -0.29
CA ALA A 65 -5.91 9.36 0.68
C ALA A 65 -7.30 9.15 0.04
N ALA A 66 -7.53 9.72 -1.14
CA ALA A 66 -8.78 9.54 -1.88
C ALA A 66 -8.96 8.07 -2.33
N GLY A 67 -7.89 7.45 -2.87
CA GLY A 67 -7.89 6.03 -3.21
C GLY A 67 -8.19 5.14 -1.99
N ALA A 68 -7.56 5.41 -0.85
CA ALA A 68 -7.81 4.69 0.38
C ALA A 68 -9.25 4.88 0.91
N ALA A 69 -9.82 6.07 0.78
CA ALA A 69 -11.21 6.33 1.14
C ALA A 69 -12.19 5.51 0.28
N ILE A 70 -11.97 5.46 -1.04
CA ILE A 70 -12.75 4.62 -1.95
C ILE A 70 -12.55 3.14 -1.61
N ALA A 71 -11.31 2.71 -1.38
CA ALA A 71 -11.01 1.32 -1.00
C ALA A 71 -11.74 0.89 0.27
N ILE A 72 -11.77 1.71 1.31
CA ILE A 72 -12.53 1.40 2.53
C ILE A 72 -14.03 1.35 2.26
N ALA A 73 -14.56 2.34 1.53
CA ALA A 73 -15.98 2.42 1.21
C ALA A 73 -16.48 1.23 0.38
N THR A 74 -15.61 0.58 -0.39
CA THR A 74 -15.93 -0.59 -1.22
C THR A 74 -15.57 -1.91 -0.56
N CYS A 75 -14.38 -2.02 0.04
CA CYS A 75 -13.86 -3.28 0.58
C CYS A 75 -14.58 -3.76 1.84
N LEU A 76 -14.91 -2.83 2.77
CA LEU A 76 -15.58 -3.24 4.02
C LEU A 76 -16.98 -3.79 3.76
N PRO A 77 -17.89 -3.10 3.05
CA PRO A 77 -19.23 -3.64 2.80
C PRO A 77 -19.18 -4.88 1.91
N ALA A 78 -18.32 -4.93 0.88
CA ALA A 78 -18.19 -6.09 0.03
C ALA A 78 -17.71 -7.33 0.81
N GLY A 79 -16.65 -7.20 1.60
CA GLY A 79 -16.12 -8.27 2.43
C GLY A 79 -17.12 -8.72 3.49
N TYR A 80 -17.84 -7.78 4.14
CA TYR A 80 -18.92 -8.08 5.07
C TYR A 80 -20.04 -8.88 4.41
N ALA A 81 -20.55 -8.42 3.26
CA ALA A 81 -21.62 -9.09 2.54
C ALA A 81 -21.24 -10.52 2.13
N ILE A 82 -20.02 -10.69 1.55
CA ILE A 82 -19.51 -12.02 1.18
C ILE A 82 -19.31 -12.91 2.42
N ALA A 83 -18.93 -12.38 3.57
CA ALA A 83 -18.68 -13.15 4.78
C ALA A 83 -19.98 -13.62 5.48
N THR A 84 -21.00 -12.76 5.51
CA THR A 84 -22.15 -12.92 6.42
C THR A 84 -23.46 -13.31 5.74
N HIS A 85 -23.55 -13.13 4.41
CA HIS A 85 -24.76 -13.43 3.67
C HIS A 85 -24.58 -14.64 2.76
N GLU A 86 -25.62 -15.46 2.64
CA GLU A 86 -25.71 -16.53 1.67
C GLU A 86 -26.53 -16.07 0.46
N PHE A 87 -25.88 -15.91 -0.68
CA PHE A 87 -26.54 -15.53 -1.93
C PHE A 87 -25.99 -16.33 -3.11
N PRO A 88 -26.79 -16.53 -4.18
CA PRO A 88 -26.31 -17.19 -5.38
C PRO A 88 -25.17 -16.35 -6.00
N GLY A 89 -24.02 -16.99 -6.28
CA GLY A 89 -22.84 -16.29 -6.81
C GLY A 89 -21.79 -15.89 -5.77
N ARG A 90 -22.02 -16.08 -4.46
CA ARG A 90 -21.05 -15.79 -3.40
C ARG A 90 -19.67 -16.42 -3.63
N ARG A 91 -19.65 -17.74 -3.89
CA ARG A 91 -18.40 -18.48 -4.13
C ARG A 91 -17.66 -18.04 -5.40
N PRO A 92 -18.32 -17.98 -6.57
CA PRO A 92 -17.69 -17.42 -7.77
C PRO A 92 -17.16 -16.00 -7.58
N LEU A 93 -17.88 -15.12 -6.88
CA LEU A 93 -17.40 -13.76 -6.61
C LEU A 93 -16.14 -13.74 -5.77
N LEU A 94 -16.05 -14.57 -4.72
CA LEU A 94 -14.85 -14.71 -3.92
C LEU A 94 -13.67 -15.26 -4.73
N ILE A 95 -13.90 -16.28 -5.55
CA ILE A 95 -12.88 -16.84 -6.44
C ILE A 95 -12.41 -15.78 -7.45
N LEU A 96 -13.34 -15.03 -8.05
CA LEU A 96 -13.01 -13.94 -8.97
C LEU A 96 -12.15 -12.88 -8.30
N THR A 97 -12.50 -12.48 -7.07
CA THR A 97 -11.70 -11.54 -6.28
C THR A 97 -10.27 -12.04 -6.09
N MET A 98 -10.09 -13.33 -5.78
CA MET A 98 -8.76 -13.94 -5.65
C MET A 98 -8.02 -14.01 -6.99
N LEU A 99 -8.70 -14.33 -8.08
CA LEU A 99 -8.09 -14.39 -9.42
C LEU A 99 -7.60 -13.02 -9.89
N VAL A 100 -8.38 -11.97 -9.64
CA VAL A 100 -7.98 -10.59 -9.99
C VAL A 100 -6.71 -10.16 -9.26
N MET A 101 -6.48 -10.64 -8.02
CA MET A 101 -5.24 -10.35 -7.28
C MET A 101 -3.98 -10.96 -7.92
N LEU A 102 -4.13 -11.98 -8.77
CA LEU A 102 -3.00 -12.60 -9.49
C LEU A 102 -2.60 -11.81 -10.74
N ILE A 103 -3.44 -10.89 -11.20
CA ILE A 103 -3.14 -10.07 -12.37
C ILE A 103 -2.12 -9.00 -11.97
N PRO A 104 -0.96 -8.93 -12.63
CA PRO A 104 0.01 -7.86 -12.38
C PRO A 104 -0.63 -6.49 -12.62
N THR A 105 -0.48 -5.57 -11.69
CA THR A 105 -1.05 -4.20 -11.81
C THR A 105 -0.57 -3.48 -13.06
N SER A 106 0.67 -3.75 -13.51
CA SER A 106 1.21 -3.21 -14.75
C SER A 106 0.46 -3.67 -16.01
N ALA A 107 -0.10 -4.88 -16.02
CA ALA A 107 -0.91 -5.38 -17.13
C ALA A 107 -2.27 -4.68 -17.24
N LEU A 108 -2.78 -4.15 -16.12
CA LEU A 108 -4.06 -3.43 -16.10
C LEU A 108 -3.93 -1.97 -16.57
N VAL A 109 -2.73 -1.42 -16.64
CA VAL A 109 -2.54 0.01 -16.98
C VAL A 109 -3.02 0.33 -18.39
N LEU A 110 -2.76 -0.52 -19.37
CA LEU A 110 -3.22 -0.29 -20.74
C LEU A 110 -4.75 -0.32 -20.88
N PRO A 111 -5.49 -1.33 -20.37
CA PRO A 111 -6.95 -1.28 -20.33
C PRO A 111 -7.50 -0.02 -19.64
N LEU A 112 -6.96 0.34 -18.47
CA LEU A 112 -7.38 1.54 -17.73
C LEU A 112 -7.10 2.84 -18.51
N PHE A 113 -6.00 2.90 -19.24
CA PHE A 113 -5.70 4.02 -20.13
C PHE A 113 -6.74 4.16 -21.24
N LEU A 114 -7.09 3.04 -21.89
CA LEU A 114 -8.11 3.05 -22.95
C LEU A 114 -9.48 3.48 -22.42
N GLU A 115 -9.90 2.96 -21.27
CA GLU A 115 -11.14 3.38 -20.60
C GLU A 115 -11.12 4.87 -20.24
N ALA A 116 -10.04 5.36 -19.64
CA ALA A 116 -9.89 6.77 -19.29
C ALA A 116 -9.92 7.68 -20.53
N ASN A 117 -9.37 7.20 -21.66
CA ASN A 117 -9.41 7.90 -22.93
C ASN A 117 -10.83 7.99 -23.51
N GLU A 118 -11.57 6.89 -23.51
CA GLU A 118 -12.97 6.84 -23.98
C GLU A 118 -13.88 7.80 -23.21
N VAL A 119 -13.68 7.93 -21.89
CA VAL A 119 -14.46 8.85 -21.05
C VAL A 119 -13.84 10.25 -20.95
N HIS A 120 -12.84 10.55 -21.75
CA HIS A 120 -12.13 11.86 -21.79
C HIS A 120 -11.58 12.30 -20.40
N GLN A 121 -11.09 11.35 -19.60
CA GLN A 121 -10.56 11.61 -18.26
C GLN A 121 -9.03 11.41 -18.14
N LEU A 122 -8.30 11.23 -19.25
CA LEU A 122 -6.87 10.91 -19.22
C LEU A 122 -6.04 11.87 -18.36
N THR A 123 -6.32 13.16 -18.40
CA THR A 123 -5.55 14.16 -17.64
C THR A 123 -6.16 14.49 -16.28
N SER A 124 -7.29 13.86 -15.96
CA SER A 124 -7.97 14.07 -14.68
C SER A 124 -7.26 13.31 -13.54
N PRO A 125 -7.19 13.88 -12.32
CA PRO A 125 -6.79 13.15 -11.14
C PRO A 125 -7.60 11.87 -10.90
N LEU A 126 -8.85 11.82 -11.36
CA LEU A 126 -9.74 10.66 -11.25
C LEU A 126 -9.21 9.44 -12.01
N ALA A 127 -8.50 9.64 -13.14
CA ALA A 127 -7.87 8.55 -13.88
C ALA A 127 -6.84 7.76 -13.05
N VAL A 128 -6.30 8.37 -12.00
CA VAL A 128 -5.35 7.74 -11.07
C VAL A 128 -6.04 7.33 -9.77
N ILE A 129 -6.90 8.18 -9.22
CA ILE A 129 -7.56 7.96 -7.93
C ILE A 129 -8.51 6.75 -7.97
N VAL A 130 -9.33 6.64 -9.02
CA VAL A 130 -10.34 5.56 -9.13
C VAL A 130 -9.68 4.18 -9.18
N PRO A 131 -8.67 3.92 -10.04
CA PRO A 131 -7.94 2.67 -10.00
C PRO A 131 -7.28 2.36 -8.64
N TYR A 132 -6.76 3.37 -7.93
CA TYR A 132 -6.22 3.18 -6.58
C TYR A 132 -7.28 2.72 -5.57
N GLY A 133 -8.52 3.13 -5.76
CA GLY A 133 -9.65 2.70 -4.94
C GLY A 133 -10.12 1.27 -5.21
N LEU A 134 -9.80 0.70 -6.36
CA LEU A 134 -10.10 -0.69 -6.71
C LEU A 134 -9.06 -1.62 -6.07
N PHE A 135 -9.38 -2.15 -4.89
CA PHE A 135 -8.43 -2.89 -4.06
C PHE A 135 -8.95 -4.30 -3.70
N PRO A 136 -8.89 -5.28 -4.61
CA PRO A 136 -9.42 -6.65 -4.40
C PRO A 136 -8.84 -7.32 -3.16
N PHE A 137 -7.56 -7.09 -2.85
CA PHE A 137 -6.94 -7.61 -1.64
C PHE A 137 -7.63 -7.11 -0.36
N GLY A 138 -8.08 -5.85 -0.35
CA GLY A 138 -8.85 -5.29 0.76
C GLY A 138 -10.22 -5.96 0.95
N VAL A 139 -10.90 -6.34 -0.15
CA VAL A 139 -12.15 -7.12 -0.09
C VAL A 139 -11.88 -8.48 0.54
N TYR A 140 -10.83 -9.16 0.11
CA TYR A 140 -10.45 -10.46 0.66
C TYR A 140 -10.07 -10.39 2.15
N LEU A 141 -9.31 -9.37 2.55
CA LEU A 141 -8.98 -9.13 3.96
C LEU A 141 -10.24 -8.88 4.82
N SER A 142 -11.16 -8.08 4.31
CA SER A 142 -12.44 -7.83 4.99
C SER A 142 -13.26 -9.11 5.11
N TYR A 143 -13.32 -9.92 4.04
CA TYR A 143 -13.97 -11.22 4.07
C TYR A 143 -13.37 -12.12 5.15
N LEU A 144 -12.05 -12.29 5.18
CA LEU A 144 -11.38 -13.12 6.20
C LEU A 144 -11.66 -12.63 7.62
N TYR A 145 -11.66 -11.32 7.81
CA TYR A 145 -11.91 -10.71 9.11
C TYR A 145 -13.32 -11.01 9.63
N PHE A 146 -14.35 -10.82 8.79
CA PHE A 146 -15.74 -11.03 9.18
C PHE A 146 -16.17 -12.51 9.14
N HIS A 147 -15.44 -13.37 8.45
CA HIS A 147 -15.77 -14.81 8.31
C HIS A 147 -15.32 -15.64 9.53
N THR A 148 -15.08 -15.04 10.68
CA THR A 148 -14.69 -15.75 11.92
C THR A 148 -15.91 -16.11 12.74
N GLU A 149 -15.86 -17.24 13.49
CA GLU A 149 -16.95 -17.70 14.34
C GLU A 149 -17.42 -16.63 15.34
N ARG A 150 -16.46 -15.85 15.87
CA ARG A 150 -16.76 -14.76 16.81
C ARG A 150 -17.76 -13.76 16.22
N PHE A 151 -17.57 -13.34 14.97
CA PHE A 151 -18.47 -12.39 14.32
C PHE A 151 -19.81 -13.05 13.94
N ASN A 152 -19.79 -14.31 13.52
CA ASN A 152 -21.00 -15.04 13.19
C ASN A 152 -21.95 -15.09 14.40
N VAL A 153 -21.45 -15.46 15.58
CA VAL A 153 -22.26 -15.47 16.82
C VAL A 153 -22.77 -14.07 17.16
N LEU A 154 -21.91 -13.05 17.09
CA LEU A 154 -22.29 -11.67 17.43
C LEU A 154 -23.37 -11.14 16.49
N PHE A 155 -23.24 -11.36 15.19
CA PHE A 155 -24.21 -10.89 14.20
C PHE A 155 -25.54 -11.65 14.30
N GLN A 156 -25.53 -12.96 14.58
CA GLN A 156 -26.75 -13.75 14.82
C GLN A 156 -27.48 -13.26 16.05
N THR A 157 -26.78 -12.98 17.15
CA THR A 157 -27.37 -12.44 18.35
C THR A 157 -28.06 -11.10 18.10
N ALA A 158 -27.38 -10.17 17.42
CA ALA A 158 -27.94 -8.87 17.08
C ALA A 158 -29.21 -8.98 16.19
N ARG A 159 -29.23 -9.92 15.25
CA ARG A 159 -30.43 -10.22 14.44
C ARG A 159 -31.54 -10.78 15.27
N SER A 160 -31.24 -11.64 16.24
CA SER A 160 -32.25 -12.19 17.18
C SER A 160 -32.84 -11.11 18.11
N ASP A 161 -32.05 -10.07 18.42
CA ASP A 161 -32.47 -8.90 19.16
C ASP A 161 -33.27 -7.89 18.30
N GLY A 162 -33.53 -8.22 17.01
CA GLY A 162 -34.39 -7.42 16.12
C GLY A 162 -33.65 -6.35 15.33
N CYS A 163 -32.31 -6.35 15.32
CA CYS A 163 -31.54 -5.43 14.45
C CYS A 163 -31.69 -5.80 12.98
N ASP A 164 -31.91 -4.81 12.12
CA ASP A 164 -31.85 -4.99 10.68
C ASP A 164 -30.39 -5.09 10.19
N GLU A 165 -30.19 -5.55 8.96
CA GLU A 165 -28.84 -5.76 8.38
C GLU A 165 -28.02 -4.48 8.32
N TRP A 166 -28.64 -3.33 8.05
CA TRP A 166 -27.96 -2.05 8.03
C TRP A 166 -27.52 -1.61 9.43
N GLN A 167 -28.35 -1.87 10.44
CA GLN A 167 -28.01 -1.60 11.84
C GLN A 167 -26.86 -2.49 12.31
N VAL A 168 -26.86 -3.79 11.97
CA VAL A 168 -25.77 -4.71 12.28
C VAL A 168 -24.47 -4.25 11.60
N PHE A 169 -24.55 -3.90 10.32
CA PHE A 169 -23.36 -3.41 9.59
C PHE A 169 -22.82 -2.11 10.20
N ARG A 170 -23.66 -1.07 10.31
CA ARG A 170 -23.23 0.27 10.72
C ARG A 170 -22.83 0.34 12.20
N ASN A 171 -23.60 -0.29 13.09
CA ASN A 171 -23.44 -0.11 14.54
C ASN A 171 -22.52 -1.17 15.17
N ILE A 172 -22.31 -2.32 14.51
CA ILE A 172 -21.52 -3.41 15.05
C ILE A 172 -20.31 -3.70 14.15
N ALA A 173 -20.54 -4.03 12.88
CA ALA A 173 -19.45 -4.44 11.99
C ALA A 173 -18.44 -3.31 11.74
N VAL A 174 -18.88 -2.11 11.36
CA VAL A 174 -18.01 -0.96 11.08
C VAL A 174 -17.18 -0.54 12.29
N PRO A 175 -17.72 -0.34 13.50
CA PRO A 175 -16.90 0.00 14.66
C PRO A 175 -15.88 -1.07 15.04
N LEU A 176 -16.23 -2.34 14.89
CA LEU A 176 -15.34 -3.46 15.19
C LEU A 176 -14.30 -3.71 14.10
N SER A 177 -14.52 -3.22 12.88
CA SER A 177 -13.61 -3.40 11.75
C SER A 177 -12.38 -2.49 11.77
N LYS A 178 -12.22 -1.61 12.77
CA LYS A 178 -11.08 -0.68 12.87
C LYS A 178 -9.71 -1.32 12.60
N PRO A 179 -9.39 -2.52 13.11
CA PRO A 179 -8.09 -3.15 12.83
C PRO A 179 -7.89 -3.52 11.36
N VAL A 180 -8.88 -4.17 10.74
CA VAL A 180 -8.81 -4.53 9.32
C VAL A 180 -8.90 -3.30 8.43
N ALA A 181 -9.71 -2.31 8.78
CA ALA A 181 -9.78 -1.03 8.08
C ALA A 181 -8.43 -0.31 8.09
N ALA A 182 -7.76 -0.24 9.25
CA ALA A 182 -6.43 0.35 9.36
C ALA A 182 -5.39 -0.41 8.50
N LEU A 183 -5.48 -1.73 8.44
CA LEU A 183 -4.61 -2.55 7.59
C LEU A 183 -4.88 -2.29 6.11
N ILE A 184 -6.15 -2.22 5.68
CA ILE A 184 -6.52 -1.92 4.29
C ILE A 184 -6.03 -0.53 3.89
N VAL A 185 -6.28 0.49 4.72
CA VAL A 185 -5.79 1.85 4.48
C VAL A 185 -4.29 1.88 4.35
N PHE A 186 -3.57 1.26 5.28
CA PHE A 186 -2.12 1.21 5.24
C PHE A 186 -1.60 0.57 3.96
N LEU A 187 -2.08 -0.62 3.61
CA LEU A 187 -1.62 -1.35 2.42
C LEU A 187 -2.00 -0.61 1.12
N ASN A 188 -3.19 -0.02 1.05
CA ASN A 188 -3.62 0.76 -0.08
C ASN A 188 -2.78 2.04 -0.27
N ILE A 189 -2.52 2.79 0.82
CA ILE A 189 -1.66 3.97 0.77
C ILE A 189 -0.24 3.59 0.32
N VAL A 190 0.34 2.51 0.87
CA VAL A 190 1.68 2.06 0.44
C VAL A 190 1.69 1.74 -1.05
N ALA A 191 0.70 0.99 -1.53
CA ALA A 191 0.61 0.60 -2.93
C ALA A 191 0.41 1.80 -3.87
N SER A 192 -0.47 2.74 -3.52
CA SER A 192 -0.77 3.93 -4.33
C SER A 192 0.36 4.96 -4.26
N TRP A 193 0.94 5.18 -3.06
CA TRP A 193 2.04 6.12 -2.85
C TRP A 193 3.29 5.77 -3.65
N THR A 194 3.63 4.49 -3.75
CA THR A 194 4.82 4.02 -4.46
C THR A 194 4.57 3.77 -5.96
N ASN A 195 3.34 3.91 -6.42
CA ASN A 195 3.00 3.65 -7.81
C ASN A 195 3.48 4.79 -8.71
N PHE A 196 4.41 4.46 -9.60
CA PHE A 196 4.94 5.35 -10.63
C PHE A 196 4.25 5.13 -11.98
N PHE A 197 3.99 3.86 -12.33
CA PHE A 197 3.71 3.47 -13.71
C PHE A 197 2.32 3.93 -14.18
N LEU A 198 1.28 3.81 -13.35
CA LEU A 198 -0.06 4.26 -13.71
C LEU A 198 -0.12 5.79 -13.95
N PRO A 199 0.35 6.65 -13.03
CA PRO A 199 0.38 8.10 -13.28
C PRO A 199 1.22 8.48 -14.50
N TRP A 200 2.33 7.78 -14.74
CA TRP A 200 3.18 8.02 -15.88
C TRP A 200 2.42 7.81 -17.20
N VAL A 201 1.70 6.72 -17.35
CA VAL A 201 0.91 6.44 -18.55
C VAL A 201 -0.28 7.39 -18.69
N MET A 202 -0.97 7.71 -17.57
CA MET A 202 -2.16 8.60 -17.61
C MET A 202 -1.84 10.05 -17.95
N TYR A 203 -0.64 10.53 -17.58
CA TYR A 203 -0.23 11.92 -17.76
C TYR A 203 0.78 12.13 -18.89
N TRP A 204 1.05 11.10 -19.69
CA TRP A 204 2.11 11.10 -20.71
C TRP A 204 1.98 12.18 -21.78
N SER A 205 0.79 12.55 -22.22
CA SER A 205 0.61 13.32 -23.46
C SER A 205 0.35 14.81 -23.27
N ASN A 206 0.41 15.35 -22.04
CA ASN A 206 -0.03 16.72 -21.80
C ASN A 206 0.86 17.44 -20.80
N ASP A 207 0.89 18.78 -20.89
CA ASP A 207 1.51 19.67 -19.90
C ASP A 207 0.75 19.60 -18.56
N THR A 208 0.95 18.48 -17.87
CA THR A 208 0.27 18.12 -16.62
C THR A 208 1.20 18.09 -15.41
N THR A 209 2.35 18.80 -15.49
CA THR A 209 3.36 18.85 -14.42
C THR A 209 2.78 19.15 -13.05
N ASN A 210 1.69 19.94 -13.02
CA ASN A 210 0.96 20.28 -11.78
C ASN A 210 0.20 19.09 -11.16
N ARG A 211 0.06 17.96 -11.87
CA ARG A 211 -0.70 16.78 -11.42
C ARG A 211 0.17 15.58 -11.08
N TYR A 212 1.47 15.72 -11.25
CA TYR A 212 2.37 14.59 -10.98
C TYR A 212 2.39 14.24 -9.49
N PRO A 213 2.19 12.97 -9.13
CA PRO A 213 2.51 12.48 -7.80
C PRO A 213 4.03 12.43 -7.60
N LEU A 214 4.46 12.34 -6.35
CA LEU A 214 5.86 12.42 -5.96
C LEU A 214 6.77 11.44 -6.73
N PRO A 215 6.46 10.12 -6.86
CA PRO A 215 7.34 9.20 -7.59
C PRO A 215 7.52 9.58 -9.05
N LEU A 216 6.45 10.05 -9.71
CA LEU A 216 6.52 10.49 -11.11
C LEU A 216 7.32 11.79 -11.24
N GLY A 217 7.07 12.77 -10.37
CA GLY A 217 7.80 14.03 -10.37
C GLY A 217 9.30 13.84 -10.13
N ILE A 218 9.67 12.97 -9.18
CA ILE A 218 11.06 12.61 -8.91
C ILE A 218 11.70 11.93 -10.14
N ALA A 219 11.03 10.95 -10.72
CA ALA A 219 11.56 10.23 -11.88
C ALA A 219 11.80 11.18 -13.05
N LEU A 220 10.87 12.08 -13.34
CA LEU A 220 11.02 13.07 -14.42
C LEU A 220 12.15 14.08 -14.12
N GLN A 221 12.34 14.47 -12.87
CA GLN A 221 13.47 15.32 -12.48
C GLN A 221 14.81 14.62 -12.64
N LEU A 222 14.89 13.31 -12.31
CA LEU A 222 16.08 12.50 -12.48
C LEU A 222 16.45 12.30 -13.96
N PHE A 223 15.46 12.21 -14.83
CA PHE A 223 15.64 12.03 -16.29
C PHE A 223 15.64 13.35 -17.07
N ASN A 224 15.84 14.51 -16.41
CA ASN A 224 15.87 15.85 -17.02
C ASN A 224 14.59 16.28 -17.75
N GLY A 225 13.44 15.70 -17.45
CA GLY A 225 12.17 16.07 -18.08
C GLY A 225 12.11 15.83 -19.59
N GLU A 226 13.14 15.27 -20.19
CA GLU A 226 13.17 14.94 -21.61
C GLU A 226 12.29 13.72 -21.89
N THR A 227 10.99 13.95 -21.83
CA THR A 227 9.98 13.04 -22.35
C THR A 227 9.62 13.40 -23.79
N SER A 228 10.48 14.12 -24.48
CA SER A 228 10.26 14.43 -25.88
C SER A 228 10.66 13.27 -26.78
N GLY A 229 9.70 12.42 -27.09
CA GLY A 229 9.47 11.70 -28.37
C GLY A 229 10.48 10.66 -28.84
N GLU A 230 11.66 10.51 -28.28
CA GLU A 230 12.71 9.62 -28.85
C GLU A 230 12.99 8.42 -27.93
N TYR A 231 12.12 7.42 -28.00
CA TYR A 231 11.96 6.40 -26.97
C TYR A 231 12.04 5.00 -27.48
N LEU A 232 12.67 4.18 -26.74
CA LEU A 232 12.83 2.74 -26.83
C LEU A 232 14.21 2.24 -27.19
N GLY A 233 15.22 3.05 -27.04
CA GLY A 233 16.58 2.56 -27.19
C GLY A 233 17.53 3.30 -26.27
N VAL A 234 17.96 2.68 -25.19
CA VAL A 234 19.05 3.12 -24.30
C VAL A 234 18.80 4.44 -23.58
N VAL A 235 18.16 4.33 -22.41
CA VAL A 235 18.15 5.41 -21.40
C VAL A 235 19.61 5.65 -20.97
N GLN A 236 20.26 6.63 -21.55
CA GLN A 236 21.49 7.17 -20.98
C GLN A 236 21.09 7.93 -19.72
N LEU A 237 21.34 7.32 -18.56
CA LEU A 237 21.19 7.93 -17.24
C LEU A 237 22.20 9.07 -17.07
N HIS A 238 21.99 10.19 -17.78
CA HIS A 238 22.65 11.44 -17.45
C HIS A 238 21.82 12.11 -16.34
N THR A 239 22.05 11.70 -15.10
CA THR A 239 21.48 12.38 -13.94
C THR A 239 22.14 13.74 -13.81
N SER A 240 21.45 14.81 -14.15
CA SER A 240 21.93 16.18 -13.88
C SER A 240 21.80 16.56 -12.40
N SER A 241 21.08 15.77 -11.64
CA SER A 241 20.88 16.00 -10.21
C SER A 241 22.02 15.39 -9.38
N PRO A 242 22.60 16.13 -8.42
CA PRO A 242 23.65 15.60 -7.56
C PRO A 242 23.13 14.45 -6.69
N PRO A 243 24.00 13.48 -6.29
CA PRO A 243 23.61 12.33 -5.46
C PRO A 243 22.86 12.71 -4.18
N SER A 244 23.24 13.83 -3.54
CA SER A 244 22.58 14.36 -2.35
C SER A 244 21.10 14.74 -2.59
N ALA A 245 20.80 15.37 -3.73
CA ALA A 245 19.41 15.69 -4.09
C ALA A 245 18.58 14.43 -4.36
N ILE A 246 19.17 13.45 -5.04
CA ILE A 246 18.54 12.15 -5.28
C ILE A 246 18.24 11.45 -3.95
N ALA A 247 19.21 11.37 -3.06
CA ALA A 247 19.05 10.75 -1.73
C ALA A 247 17.96 11.43 -0.91
N PHE A 248 17.91 12.76 -0.91
CA PHE A 248 16.85 13.51 -0.25
C PHE A 248 15.45 13.21 -0.81
N LEU A 249 15.30 13.19 -2.14
CA LEU A 249 14.04 12.89 -2.79
C LEU A 249 13.56 11.46 -2.50
N LEU A 250 14.46 10.49 -2.48
CA LEU A 250 14.14 9.12 -2.09
C LEU A 250 13.69 9.04 -0.63
N LEU A 251 14.36 9.75 0.29
CA LEU A 251 13.92 9.82 1.68
C LEU A 251 12.55 10.49 1.81
N ALA A 252 12.27 11.54 1.03
CA ALA A 252 10.96 12.19 0.98
C ALA A 252 9.85 11.23 0.53
N THR A 253 10.19 10.23 -0.30
CA THR A 253 9.24 9.17 -0.70
C THR A 253 9.00 8.16 0.42
N ILE A 254 10.03 7.83 1.21
CA ILE A 254 9.95 6.82 2.29
C ILE A 254 9.24 7.39 3.52
N ALA A 255 9.52 8.64 3.88
CA ALA A 255 9.07 9.25 5.13
C ALA A 255 7.54 9.16 5.37
N PRO A 256 6.65 9.50 4.42
CA PRO A 256 5.21 9.40 4.62
C PRO A 256 4.73 7.96 4.85
N VAL A 257 5.34 6.97 4.18
CA VAL A 257 5.03 5.54 4.36
C VAL A 257 5.34 5.13 5.81
N VAL A 258 6.50 5.55 6.33
CA VAL A 258 6.87 5.28 7.74
C VAL A 258 5.89 5.96 8.70
N VAL A 259 5.49 7.20 8.44
CA VAL A 259 4.50 7.92 9.26
C VAL A 259 3.17 7.15 9.28
N VAL A 260 2.66 6.75 8.11
CA VAL A 260 1.41 5.98 8.02
C VAL A 260 1.54 4.63 8.75
N PHE A 261 2.68 3.95 8.64
CA PHE A 261 2.94 2.71 9.39
C PHE A 261 2.90 2.95 10.91
N VAL A 262 3.58 3.98 11.41
CA VAL A 262 3.60 4.30 12.86
C VAL A 262 2.19 4.63 13.37
N LEU A 263 1.38 5.31 12.57
CA LEU A 263 0.00 5.60 12.91
C LEU A 263 -0.89 4.34 12.86
N ALA A 264 -0.73 3.49 11.86
CA ALA A 264 -1.53 2.28 11.67
C ALA A 264 -1.20 1.18 12.69
N ARG A 265 0.09 1.02 13.09
CA ARG A 265 0.55 -0.08 13.96
C ARG A 265 -0.23 -0.20 15.26
N ARG A 266 -0.68 0.92 15.85
CA ARG A 266 -1.46 0.93 17.10
C ARG A 266 -2.83 0.26 16.95
N TRP A 267 -3.41 0.29 15.75
CA TRP A 267 -4.70 -0.32 15.44
C TRP A 267 -4.54 -1.78 14.97
N ILE A 268 -3.49 -2.04 14.21
CA ILE A 268 -3.16 -3.38 13.70
C ILE A 268 -2.71 -4.29 14.85
N GLY A 269 -1.90 -3.79 15.79
CA GLY A 269 -1.34 -4.56 16.90
C GLY A 269 -2.29 -4.82 18.09
N SER A 270 -3.52 -4.33 18.07
CA SER A 270 -4.46 -4.40 19.20
C SER A 270 -5.07 -5.79 19.48
N GLY A 271 -4.38 -6.88 19.12
CA GLY A 271 -4.72 -8.26 19.56
C GLY A 271 -5.96 -8.90 18.93
N HIS A 272 -6.70 -8.18 18.10
CA HIS A 272 -7.94 -8.68 17.49
C HIS A 272 -7.71 -9.71 16.37
N PHE A 273 -6.45 -9.86 15.90
CA PHE A 273 -6.09 -10.86 14.89
C PHE A 273 -5.72 -12.23 15.46
N GLN A 274 -5.61 -12.39 16.79
CA GLN A 274 -5.18 -13.67 17.42
C GLN A 274 -6.16 -14.83 17.20
N GLY A 275 -7.37 -14.58 16.70
CA GLY A 275 -8.37 -15.61 16.38
C GLY A 275 -8.53 -15.89 14.86
N VAL A 276 -7.89 -15.11 13.98
CA VAL A 276 -8.08 -15.23 12.52
C VAL A 276 -7.17 -16.31 11.90
N PHE A 277 -6.07 -16.68 12.58
CA PHE A 277 -5.06 -17.63 12.09
C PHE A 277 -4.96 -18.91 12.94
N ARG A 278 -5.99 -19.24 13.69
CA ARG A 278 -6.11 -20.55 14.36
C ARG A 278 -7.17 -21.40 13.73
#